data_1f9e640bd3600ad2b839c1d2f961a65b
#
_entry.id   1f9e640bd3600ad2b839c1d2f961a65b
#
_cell.length_a   1.000
_cell.length_b   1.000
_cell.length_c   1.000
_cell.angle_alpha   90.00
_cell.angle_beta   90.00
_cell.angle_gamma   90.00
#
_symmetry.space_group_name_H-M   'P 1'
#
loop_
_entity.id
_entity.type
_entity.pdbx_description
1 polymer ?
#
loop_
_entity_poly.entity_id
_entity_poly.type
_entity_poly.pdbx_seq_one_letter_code
_entity_poly.pdbx_strand_id
1 'polypeptide(L)'
;MNPVIALVDDDRNILISVSIALQAEGFVTRVYSDGATALKAFADNAPDLGVFDIKMPEMDGIDLLRRLRALGGTVGAMPVIFLTSKDDELDEALGLAMGADDYIAKPFSQRLLIARIRAILRRQELARGAALRPDAEPEPPTIERGRLAMDPARHKVRWDGEDVTLTVTEFIILEALAQRPGVVKSRNALLDIAYSDDSYVDDRTIDSHIKRIRRKFRAVAPHFDAIETLYGVGYRFGEE
;
A
#
# COMPACT_ATOMS: atom_id res chain seq x y z
N MET A 1 -5.89 -18.70 -9.64
CA MET A 1 -6.52 -17.77 -10.62
C MET A 1 -5.50 -16.67 -10.91
N ASN A 2 -5.47 -16.15 -12.15
CA ASN A 2 -4.57 -15.05 -12.47
C ASN A 2 -5.10 -13.76 -11.83
N PRO A 3 -4.24 -12.95 -11.18
CA PRO A 3 -4.68 -11.71 -10.55
C PRO A 3 -5.28 -10.73 -11.55
N VAL A 4 -6.32 -10.01 -11.11
CA VAL A 4 -7.05 -9.02 -11.90
C VAL A 4 -6.53 -7.62 -11.55
N ILE A 5 -5.95 -6.94 -12.53
CA ILE A 5 -5.43 -5.57 -12.39
C ILE A 5 -6.38 -4.59 -13.10
N ALA A 6 -6.87 -3.60 -12.38
CA ALA A 6 -7.64 -2.52 -12.99
C ALA A 6 -6.74 -1.35 -13.35
N LEU A 7 -6.85 -0.88 -14.59
CA LEU A 7 -6.17 0.32 -15.10
C LEU A 7 -7.20 1.42 -15.27
N VAL A 8 -6.98 2.58 -14.66
CA VAL A 8 -7.85 3.75 -14.77
C VAL A 8 -6.99 4.95 -15.17
N ASP A 9 -7.14 5.42 -16.40
CA ASP A 9 -6.37 6.51 -17.00
C ASP A 9 -7.17 7.07 -18.18
N ASP A 10 -7.21 8.38 -18.39
CA ASP A 10 -7.91 8.99 -19.52
C ASP A 10 -7.09 8.89 -20.83
N ASP A 11 -5.79 8.61 -20.73
CA ASP A 11 -4.93 8.36 -21.91
C ASP A 11 -5.06 6.90 -22.38
N ARG A 12 -5.77 6.73 -23.52
CA ARG A 12 -5.95 5.43 -24.16
C ARG A 12 -4.64 4.73 -24.56
N ASN A 13 -3.59 5.49 -24.88
CA ASN A 13 -2.29 4.90 -25.26
C ASN A 13 -1.64 4.23 -24.05
N ILE A 14 -1.73 4.85 -22.88
CA ILE A 14 -1.27 4.28 -21.61
C ILE A 14 -2.07 3.01 -21.30
N LEU A 15 -3.40 3.07 -21.35
CA LEU A 15 -4.27 1.91 -21.11
C LEU A 15 -3.92 0.73 -22.01
N ILE A 16 -3.77 0.96 -23.33
CA ILE A 16 -3.44 -0.10 -24.29
C ILE A 16 -2.05 -0.67 -24.02
N SER A 17 -1.02 0.19 -23.92
CA SER A 17 0.37 -0.26 -23.80
C SER A 17 0.61 -1.00 -22.48
N VAL A 18 0.07 -0.49 -21.38
CA VAL A 18 0.19 -1.13 -20.07
C VAL A 18 -0.62 -2.42 -19.99
N SER A 19 -1.84 -2.43 -20.56
CA SER A 19 -2.66 -3.65 -20.60
C SER A 19 -1.97 -4.79 -21.34
N ILE A 20 -1.39 -4.52 -22.53
CA ILE A 20 -0.64 -5.52 -23.28
C ILE A 20 0.55 -6.06 -22.47
N ALA A 21 1.31 -5.18 -21.83
CA ALA A 21 2.45 -5.59 -21.03
C ALA A 21 2.04 -6.46 -19.83
N LEU A 22 0.97 -6.10 -19.13
CA LEU A 22 0.45 -6.89 -18.01
C LEU A 22 -0.10 -8.25 -18.44
N GLN A 23 -0.82 -8.30 -19.56
CA GLN A 23 -1.32 -9.56 -20.11
C GLN A 23 -0.18 -10.50 -20.54
N ALA A 24 0.89 -9.99 -21.13
CA ALA A 24 2.09 -10.76 -21.45
C ALA A 24 2.75 -11.39 -20.21
N GLU A 25 2.59 -10.77 -19.03
CA GLU A 25 3.08 -11.25 -17.73
C GLU A 25 2.07 -12.15 -16.99
N GLY A 26 0.95 -12.48 -17.63
CA GLY A 26 -0.07 -13.41 -17.12
C GLY A 26 -1.15 -12.77 -16.25
N PHE A 27 -1.24 -11.44 -16.17
CA PHE A 27 -2.31 -10.76 -15.44
C PHE A 27 -3.60 -10.67 -16.28
N VAL A 28 -4.75 -10.67 -15.62
CA VAL A 28 -6.02 -10.27 -16.24
C VAL A 28 -6.17 -8.76 -16.07
N THR A 29 -6.47 -8.03 -17.15
CA THR A 29 -6.62 -6.57 -17.09
C THR A 29 -8.07 -6.14 -17.30
N ARG A 30 -8.50 -5.13 -16.52
CA ARG A 30 -9.73 -4.37 -16.75
C ARG A 30 -9.36 -2.91 -16.94
N VAL A 31 -9.83 -2.29 -18.00
CA VAL A 31 -9.46 -0.93 -18.37
C VAL A 31 -10.66 0.00 -18.29
N TYR A 32 -10.44 1.20 -17.75
CA TYR A 32 -11.44 2.24 -17.57
C TYR A 32 -10.83 3.59 -17.95
N SER A 33 -11.54 4.37 -18.73
CA SER A 33 -11.12 5.71 -19.16
C SER A 33 -11.56 6.83 -18.21
N ASP A 34 -12.28 6.49 -17.15
CA ASP A 34 -12.78 7.47 -16.18
C ASP A 34 -13.01 6.82 -14.80
N GLY A 35 -12.93 7.65 -13.75
CA GLY A 35 -13.07 7.22 -12.38
C GLY A 35 -14.49 6.78 -12.00
N ALA A 36 -15.53 7.37 -12.58
CA ALA A 36 -16.92 7.08 -12.22
C ALA A 36 -17.33 5.67 -12.67
N THR A 37 -16.98 5.30 -13.90
CA THR A 37 -17.20 3.94 -14.44
C THR A 37 -16.40 2.92 -13.64
N ALA A 38 -15.14 3.24 -13.31
CA ALA A 38 -14.31 2.37 -12.49
C ALA A 38 -14.90 2.14 -11.10
N LEU A 39 -15.32 3.20 -10.40
CA LEU A 39 -15.93 3.13 -9.07
C LEU A 39 -17.13 2.19 -9.03
N LYS A 40 -18.04 2.35 -10.00
CA LYS A 40 -19.23 1.49 -10.12
C LYS A 40 -18.86 0.03 -10.33
N ALA A 41 -17.94 -0.24 -11.25
CA ALA A 41 -17.51 -1.61 -11.56
C ALA A 41 -16.81 -2.28 -10.36
N PHE A 42 -16.05 -1.52 -9.56
CA PHE A 42 -15.34 -2.06 -8.38
C PHE A 42 -16.28 -2.36 -7.23
N ALA A 43 -17.35 -1.58 -7.06
CA ALA A 43 -18.38 -1.86 -6.07
C ALA A 43 -19.05 -3.23 -6.31
N ASP A 44 -19.27 -3.61 -7.57
CA ASP A 44 -19.86 -4.89 -7.93
C ASP A 44 -18.83 -6.04 -7.88
N ASN A 45 -17.61 -5.79 -8.33
CA ASN A 45 -16.57 -6.81 -8.43
C ASN A 45 -15.17 -6.17 -8.32
N ALA A 46 -14.62 -6.15 -7.11
CA ALA A 46 -13.30 -5.59 -6.83
C ALA A 46 -12.18 -6.32 -7.59
N PRO A 47 -11.23 -5.61 -8.23
CA PRO A 47 -10.00 -6.21 -8.72
C PRO A 47 -9.03 -6.53 -7.57
N ASP A 48 -7.96 -7.28 -7.86
CA ASP A 48 -6.94 -7.57 -6.87
C ASP A 48 -6.01 -6.37 -6.62
N LEU A 49 -5.85 -5.47 -7.62
CA LEU A 49 -5.08 -4.23 -7.51
C LEU A 49 -5.55 -3.20 -8.53
N GLY A 50 -5.55 -1.93 -8.14
CA GLY A 50 -5.82 -0.79 -9.01
C GLY A 50 -4.55 -0.01 -9.36
N VAL A 51 -4.42 0.40 -10.62
CA VAL A 51 -3.41 1.35 -11.11
C VAL A 51 -4.17 2.56 -11.66
N PHE A 52 -4.09 3.69 -10.99
CA PHE A 52 -4.91 4.87 -11.29
C PHE A 52 -4.04 6.04 -11.69
N ASP A 53 -4.40 6.71 -12.78
CA ASP A 53 -3.89 8.05 -12.99
C ASP A 53 -4.46 9.02 -11.95
N ILE A 54 -3.64 9.95 -11.48
CA ILE A 54 -4.10 10.99 -10.56
C ILE A 54 -4.96 12.00 -11.31
N LYS A 55 -4.49 12.47 -12.49
CA LYS A 55 -5.13 13.56 -13.22
C LYS A 55 -6.09 13.05 -14.28
N MET A 56 -7.34 12.88 -13.92
CA MET A 56 -8.41 12.54 -14.86
C MET A 56 -9.52 13.58 -14.80
N PRO A 57 -10.24 13.81 -15.93
CA PRO A 57 -11.42 14.67 -15.96
C PRO A 57 -12.53 14.17 -15.01
N GLU A 58 -13.34 15.09 -14.50
CA GLU A 58 -14.53 14.88 -13.67
C GLU A 58 -14.24 14.22 -12.30
N MET A 59 -13.66 13.05 -12.28
CA MET A 59 -13.26 12.33 -11.07
C MET A 59 -11.79 11.95 -11.18
N ASP A 60 -10.94 12.64 -10.43
CA ASP A 60 -9.52 12.34 -10.35
C ASP A 60 -9.24 11.03 -9.58
N GLY A 61 -8.02 10.50 -9.71
CA GLY A 61 -7.65 9.24 -9.07
C GLY A 61 -7.69 9.32 -7.55
N ILE A 62 -7.45 10.50 -6.97
CA ILE A 62 -7.48 10.72 -5.51
C ILE A 62 -8.94 10.66 -5.01
N ASP A 63 -9.87 11.30 -5.72
CA ASP A 63 -11.31 11.24 -5.38
C ASP A 63 -11.85 9.81 -5.55
N LEU A 64 -11.43 9.11 -6.61
CA LEU A 64 -11.75 7.70 -6.82
C LEU A 64 -11.28 6.85 -5.63
N LEU A 65 -10.02 6.96 -5.21
CA LEU A 65 -9.49 6.23 -4.08
C LEU A 65 -10.22 6.55 -2.78
N ARG A 66 -10.49 7.84 -2.52
CA ARG A 66 -11.24 8.27 -1.34
C ARG A 66 -12.61 7.60 -1.25
N ARG A 67 -13.35 7.57 -2.37
CA ARG A 67 -14.68 6.93 -2.45
C ARG A 67 -14.58 5.42 -2.27
N LEU A 68 -13.58 4.76 -2.86
CA LEU A 68 -13.34 3.34 -2.67
C LEU A 68 -13.04 3.01 -1.20
N ARG A 69 -12.20 3.80 -0.52
CA ARG A 69 -11.92 3.61 0.92
C ARG A 69 -13.16 3.77 1.78
N ALA A 70 -14.09 4.66 1.41
CA ALA A 70 -15.35 4.86 2.11
C ALA A 70 -16.33 3.68 1.98
N LEU A 71 -16.23 2.86 0.91
CA LEU A 71 -17.07 1.66 0.76
C LEU A 71 -16.70 0.56 1.77
N GLY A 72 -15.48 0.59 2.30
CA GLY A 72 -15.03 -0.44 3.26
C GLY A 72 -14.90 -1.85 2.64
N GLY A 73 -14.76 -2.86 3.51
CA GLY A 73 -14.64 -4.25 3.08
C GLY A 73 -13.45 -4.51 2.15
N THR A 74 -13.57 -5.51 1.29
CA THR A 74 -12.52 -5.89 0.32
C THR A 74 -12.22 -4.80 -0.69
N VAL A 75 -13.23 -4.06 -1.15
CA VAL A 75 -13.10 -2.92 -2.07
C VAL A 75 -12.30 -1.80 -1.41
N GLY A 76 -12.66 -1.45 -0.18
CA GLY A 76 -11.96 -0.41 0.58
C GLY A 76 -10.54 -0.77 1.00
N ALA A 77 -10.20 -2.06 1.04
CA ALA A 77 -8.85 -2.56 1.36
C ALA A 77 -8.00 -2.86 0.12
N MET A 78 -8.57 -2.74 -1.09
CA MET A 78 -7.88 -3.01 -2.35
C MET A 78 -6.61 -2.14 -2.47
N PRO A 79 -5.45 -2.72 -2.81
CA PRO A 79 -4.24 -1.95 -3.02
C PRO A 79 -4.34 -1.10 -4.29
N VAL A 80 -3.75 0.10 -4.22
CA VAL A 80 -3.74 1.07 -5.31
C VAL A 80 -2.35 1.64 -5.52
N ILE A 81 -1.90 1.62 -6.77
CA ILE A 81 -0.71 2.33 -7.26
C ILE A 81 -1.19 3.56 -8.02
N PHE A 82 -0.66 4.74 -7.71
CA PHE A 82 -0.91 5.92 -8.51
C PHE A 82 0.13 6.10 -9.61
N LEU A 83 -0.34 6.54 -10.77
CA LEU A 83 0.50 7.14 -11.81
C LEU A 83 0.41 8.66 -11.68
N THR A 84 1.54 9.36 -11.60
CA THR A 84 1.59 10.80 -11.37
C THR A 84 2.53 11.50 -12.34
N SER A 85 2.26 12.75 -12.71
CA SER A 85 3.20 13.57 -13.45
C SER A 85 4.32 14.07 -12.52
N LYS A 86 5.56 14.16 -13.02
CA LYS A 86 6.77 14.54 -12.27
C LYS A 86 6.70 15.89 -11.53
N ASP A 87 5.79 16.76 -11.94
CA ASP A 87 5.72 18.14 -11.44
C ASP A 87 4.80 18.31 -10.21
N ASP A 88 4.24 17.22 -9.69
CA ASP A 88 3.22 17.26 -8.64
C ASP A 88 3.68 16.61 -7.34
N GLU A 89 4.73 17.13 -6.70
CA GLU A 89 5.15 16.72 -5.34
C GLU A 89 4.00 16.82 -4.31
N LEU A 90 3.04 17.72 -4.54
CA LEU A 90 1.84 17.88 -3.73
C LEU A 90 0.84 16.73 -3.94
N ASP A 91 0.65 16.27 -5.17
CA ASP A 91 -0.27 15.19 -5.49
C ASP A 91 0.26 13.84 -4.99
N GLU A 92 1.58 13.65 -5.03
CA GLU A 92 2.28 12.51 -4.46
C GLU A 92 2.08 12.41 -2.94
N ALA A 93 2.32 13.50 -2.22
CA ALA A 93 2.09 13.58 -0.77
C ALA A 93 0.61 13.41 -0.40
N LEU A 94 -0.32 13.92 -1.23
CA LEU A 94 -1.77 13.77 -1.06
C LEU A 94 -2.22 12.33 -1.36
N GLY A 95 -1.80 11.73 -2.46
CA GLY A 95 -2.16 10.37 -2.84
C GLY A 95 -1.74 9.34 -1.80
N LEU A 96 -0.52 9.46 -1.30
CA LEU A 96 -0.03 8.68 -0.18
C LEU A 96 -0.77 9.02 1.12
N ALA A 97 -1.12 10.28 1.39
CA ALA A 97 -1.91 10.67 2.55
C ALA A 97 -3.33 10.10 2.54
N MET A 98 -3.86 9.73 1.37
CA MET A 98 -5.21 9.16 1.19
C MET A 98 -5.24 7.63 1.23
N GLY A 99 -4.10 6.94 1.38
CA GLY A 99 -4.05 5.49 1.54
C GLY A 99 -3.74 4.70 0.27
N ALA A 100 -3.05 5.28 -0.70
CA ALA A 100 -2.41 4.53 -1.78
C ALA A 100 -1.26 3.68 -1.23
N ASP A 101 -1.02 2.53 -1.85
CA ASP A 101 0.06 1.62 -1.44
C ASP A 101 1.39 1.99 -2.07
N ASP A 102 1.34 2.61 -3.27
CA ASP A 102 2.52 3.07 -3.99
C ASP A 102 2.18 4.15 -5.02
N TYR A 103 3.20 4.80 -5.60
CA TYR A 103 3.07 5.72 -6.72
C TYR A 103 4.24 5.56 -7.70
N ILE A 104 4.01 5.90 -8.96
CA ILE A 104 5.00 5.85 -10.03
C ILE A 104 4.89 7.12 -10.87
N ALA A 105 6.01 7.86 -10.98
CA ALA A 105 6.05 9.08 -11.79
C ALA A 105 6.06 8.78 -13.30
N LYS A 106 5.23 9.47 -14.07
CA LYS A 106 5.24 9.48 -15.54
C LYS A 106 6.40 10.37 -16.04
N PRO A 107 7.18 9.98 -17.08
CA PRO A 107 7.11 8.72 -17.81
C PRO A 107 7.76 7.58 -17.01
N PHE A 108 7.17 6.39 -17.06
CA PHE A 108 7.63 5.23 -16.32
C PHE A 108 7.98 4.04 -17.23
N SER A 109 8.81 3.15 -16.72
CA SER A 109 9.06 1.85 -17.33
C SER A 109 7.94 0.86 -16.99
N GLN A 110 7.37 0.18 -18.00
CA GLN A 110 6.40 -0.90 -17.79
C GLN A 110 6.97 -2.00 -16.87
N ARG A 111 8.26 -2.28 -17.00
CA ARG A 111 8.97 -3.24 -16.16
C ARG A 111 8.94 -2.84 -14.69
N LEU A 112 9.13 -1.55 -14.37
CA LEU A 112 9.02 -1.01 -13.03
C LEU A 112 7.60 -1.19 -12.47
N LEU A 113 6.57 -0.83 -13.24
CA LEU A 113 5.17 -0.99 -12.83
C LEU A 113 4.84 -2.46 -12.54
N ILE A 114 5.25 -3.39 -13.42
CA ILE A 114 5.04 -4.83 -13.23
C ILE A 114 5.72 -5.34 -11.96
N ALA A 115 6.97 -4.92 -11.70
CA ALA A 115 7.70 -5.29 -10.49
C ALA A 115 6.96 -4.84 -9.21
N ARG A 116 6.41 -3.62 -9.22
CA ARG A 116 5.62 -3.06 -8.12
C ARG A 116 4.32 -3.82 -7.88
N ILE A 117 3.57 -4.10 -8.95
CA ILE A 117 2.35 -4.88 -8.89
C ILE A 117 2.63 -6.26 -8.27
N ARG A 118 3.67 -6.96 -8.76
CA ARG A 118 4.05 -8.27 -8.23
C ARG A 118 4.44 -8.21 -6.75
N ALA A 119 5.18 -7.20 -6.34
CA ALA A 119 5.57 -7.03 -4.95
C ALA A 119 4.37 -6.84 -4.02
N ILE A 120 3.39 -6.02 -4.41
CA ILE A 120 2.18 -5.79 -3.63
C ILE A 120 1.31 -7.05 -3.57
N LEU A 121 1.06 -7.72 -4.71
CA LEU A 121 0.24 -8.92 -4.76
C LEU A 121 0.86 -10.08 -3.96
N ARG A 122 2.17 -10.30 -4.07
CA ARG A 122 2.87 -11.32 -3.28
C ARG A 122 2.68 -11.12 -1.78
N ARG A 123 2.71 -9.87 -1.31
CA ARG A 123 2.47 -9.54 0.10
C ARG A 123 1.05 -9.86 0.54
N GLN A 124 0.06 -9.55 -0.32
CA GLN A 124 -1.33 -9.93 -0.06
C GLN A 124 -1.52 -11.45 -0.01
N GLU A 125 -0.87 -12.18 -0.91
CA GLU A 125 -0.93 -13.65 -0.92
C GLU A 125 -0.31 -14.25 0.34
N LEU A 126 0.83 -13.72 0.79
CA LEU A 126 1.46 -14.14 2.05
C LEU A 126 0.52 -13.86 3.24
N ALA A 127 -0.09 -12.67 3.28
CA ALA A 127 -1.04 -12.31 4.32
C ALA A 127 -2.31 -13.19 4.28
N ARG A 128 -2.84 -13.53 3.09
CA ARG A 128 -3.99 -14.42 2.91
C ARG A 128 -3.64 -15.89 3.13
N GLY A 129 -2.45 -16.32 2.67
CA GLY A 129 -1.99 -17.70 2.79
C GLY A 129 -1.75 -18.12 4.24
N ALA A 130 -1.30 -17.21 5.09
CA ALA A 130 -1.19 -17.41 6.52
C ALA A 130 -2.55 -17.63 7.19
N ALA A 131 -3.63 -17.03 6.64
CA ALA A 131 -4.99 -17.17 7.18
C ALA A 131 -5.71 -18.48 6.76
N LEU A 132 -5.21 -19.20 5.72
CA LEU A 132 -5.94 -20.31 5.08
C LEU A 132 -5.29 -21.70 5.25
N ARG A 133 -4.20 -21.85 6.04
CA ARG A 133 -3.56 -23.13 6.28
C ARG A 133 -3.74 -23.59 7.73
N PRO A 134 -4.72 -24.48 8.01
CA PRO A 134 -4.90 -25.04 9.35
C PRO A 134 -3.75 -25.99 9.80
N ASP A 135 -2.96 -26.52 8.84
CA ASP A 135 -1.99 -27.63 9.09
C ASP A 135 -0.55 -27.33 8.66
N ALA A 136 -0.14 -26.08 8.42
CA ALA A 136 1.19 -25.76 7.95
C ALA A 136 1.92 -24.81 8.90
N GLU A 137 3.07 -25.26 9.42
CA GLU A 137 4.10 -24.56 10.20
C GLU A 137 3.58 -23.59 11.29
N PRO A 138 4.21 -23.48 12.44
CA PRO A 138 3.74 -22.60 13.52
C PRO A 138 3.47 -21.20 12.95
N GLU A 139 2.23 -20.72 13.11
CA GLU A 139 1.84 -19.35 12.75
C GLU A 139 2.93 -18.39 13.25
N PRO A 140 3.36 -17.41 12.41
CA PRO A 140 4.35 -16.45 12.90
C PRO A 140 3.81 -15.84 14.20
N PRO A 141 4.63 -15.78 15.24
CA PRO A 141 4.16 -15.38 16.57
C PRO A 141 3.56 -13.97 16.50
N THR A 142 2.45 -13.78 17.17
CA THR A 142 1.88 -12.46 17.42
C THR A 142 2.96 -11.57 18.03
N ILE A 143 3.16 -10.39 17.47
CA ILE A 143 4.12 -9.41 17.98
C ILE A 143 3.39 -8.58 19.03
N GLU A 144 3.73 -8.78 20.28
CA GLU A 144 3.23 -7.96 21.39
C GLU A 144 4.34 -7.04 21.90
N ARG A 145 4.07 -5.73 21.91
CA ARG A 145 5.00 -4.69 22.37
C ARG A 145 4.21 -3.65 23.15
N GLY A 146 4.22 -3.78 24.48
CA GLY A 146 3.43 -2.91 25.34
C GLY A 146 1.96 -2.88 24.90
N ARG A 147 1.51 -1.75 24.39
CA ARG A 147 0.13 -1.52 23.91
C ARG A 147 -0.15 -2.01 22.49
N LEU A 148 0.91 -2.34 21.72
CA LEU A 148 0.82 -2.85 20.35
C LEU A 148 0.63 -4.36 20.35
N ALA A 149 -0.38 -4.84 19.61
CA ALA A 149 -0.52 -6.24 19.23
C ALA A 149 -0.64 -6.33 17.71
N MET A 150 0.24 -7.12 17.07
CA MET A 150 0.20 -7.38 15.63
C MET A 150 0.06 -8.87 15.39
N ASP A 151 -0.85 -9.24 14.52
CA ASP A 151 -1.05 -10.59 14.01
C ASP A 151 -0.63 -10.62 12.53
N PRO A 152 0.60 -11.04 12.20
CA PRO A 152 1.08 -11.09 10.83
C PRO A 152 0.27 -12.05 9.96
N ALA A 153 -0.20 -13.16 10.52
CA ALA A 153 -0.98 -14.15 9.80
C ALA A 153 -2.33 -13.61 9.33
N ARG A 154 -2.96 -12.74 10.12
CA ARG A 154 -4.28 -12.14 9.81
C ARG A 154 -4.17 -10.69 9.35
N HIS A 155 -2.96 -10.16 9.25
CA HIS A 155 -2.69 -8.76 8.90
C HIS A 155 -3.46 -7.76 9.78
N LYS A 156 -3.59 -8.09 11.07
CA LYS A 156 -4.32 -7.28 12.05
C LYS A 156 -3.36 -6.54 12.96
N VAL A 157 -3.74 -5.31 13.28
CA VAL A 157 -3.01 -4.46 14.23
C VAL A 157 -4.01 -3.92 15.24
N ARG A 158 -3.62 -3.97 16.51
CA ARG A 158 -4.37 -3.37 17.62
C ARG A 158 -3.46 -2.51 18.48
N TRP A 159 -4.04 -1.47 19.02
CA TRP A 159 -3.42 -0.62 20.03
C TRP A 159 -4.35 -0.51 21.22
N ASP A 160 -3.94 -0.97 22.40
CA ASP A 160 -4.80 -1.11 23.58
C ASP A 160 -6.10 -1.88 23.31
N GLY A 161 -6.06 -2.87 22.43
CA GLY A 161 -7.24 -3.66 22.04
C GLY A 161 -8.07 -3.04 20.90
N GLU A 162 -7.91 -1.77 20.55
CA GLU A 162 -8.60 -1.09 19.46
C GLU A 162 -7.96 -1.39 18.10
N ASP A 163 -8.76 -1.74 17.11
CA ASP A 163 -8.27 -2.10 15.77
C ASP A 163 -7.72 -0.86 15.02
N VAL A 164 -6.50 -0.99 14.46
CA VAL A 164 -5.87 0.02 13.59
C VAL A 164 -5.74 -0.54 12.19
N THR A 165 -6.48 0.00 11.23
CA THR A 165 -6.46 -0.48 9.84
C THR A 165 -5.27 0.10 9.08
N LEU A 166 -4.29 -0.75 8.75
CA LEU A 166 -3.12 -0.41 7.95
C LEU A 166 -3.24 -0.97 6.54
N THR A 167 -2.59 -0.32 5.56
CA THR A 167 -2.33 -0.94 4.26
C THR A 167 -1.22 -1.98 4.40
N VAL A 168 -1.05 -2.83 3.38
CA VAL A 168 -0.03 -3.90 3.39
C VAL A 168 1.37 -3.32 3.62
N THR A 169 1.72 -2.25 2.92
CA THR A 169 3.03 -1.58 3.06
C THR A 169 3.22 -0.96 4.45
N GLU A 170 2.19 -0.30 4.98
CA GLU A 170 2.22 0.29 6.32
C GLU A 170 2.39 -0.79 7.40
N PHE A 171 1.71 -1.94 7.24
CA PHE A 171 1.84 -3.08 8.14
C PHE A 171 3.27 -3.61 8.16
N ILE A 172 3.89 -3.84 7.00
CA ILE A 172 5.25 -4.37 6.87
C ILE A 172 6.27 -3.40 7.49
N ILE A 173 6.11 -2.09 7.26
CA ILE A 173 6.99 -1.09 7.87
C ILE A 173 6.86 -1.11 9.40
N LEU A 174 5.63 -1.14 9.92
CA LEU A 174 5.40 -1.22 11.35
C LEU A 174 5.94 -2.51 11.94
N GLU A 175 5.70 -3.65 11.30
CA GLU A 175 6.21 -4.96 11.71
C GLU A 175 7.74 -4.93 11.79
N ALA A 176 8.41 -4.44 10.76
CA ALA A 176 9.86 -4.33 10.73
C ALA A 176 10.43 -3.50 11.90
N LEU A 177 9.73 -2.44 12.30
CA LEU A 177 10.12 -1.62 13.45
C LEU A 177 9.82 -2.33 14.77
N ALA A 178 8.64 -2.95 14.91
CA ALA A 178 8.18 -3.61 16.12
C ALA A 178 8.88 -4.94 16.42
N GLN A 179 9.45 -5.62 15.42
CA GLN A 179 10.24 -6.85 15.63
C GLN A 179 11.42 -6.63 16.58
N ARG A 180 12.08 -5.47 16.53
CA ARG A 180 13.21 -5.11 17.38
C ARG A 180 13.05 -3.70 17.92
N PRO A 181 12.27 -3.50 19.01
CA PRO A 181 12.14 -2.20 19.65
C PRO A 181 13.51 -1.62 20.02
N GLY A 182 13.63 -0.30 20.02
CA GLY A 182 14.88 0.42 20.28
C GLY A 182 15.89 0.42 19.12
N VAL A 183 15.81 -0.55 18.20
CA VAL A 183 16.75 -0.63 17.08
C VAL A 183 16.31 0.30 15.95
N VAL A 184 17.22 1.21 15.57
CA VAL A 184 16.99 2.15 14.47
C VAL A 184 17.11 1.44 13.12
N LYS A 185 16.13 1.63 12.26
CA LYS A 185 16.19 1.24 10.85
C LYS A 185 16.32 2.49 9.98
N SER A 186 17.29 2.46 9.06
CA SER A 186 17.44 3.54 8.08
C SER A 186 16.26 3.56 7.10
N ARG A 187 16.06 4.69 6.41
CA ARG A 187 15.05 4.81 5.36
C ARG A 187 15.26 3.77 4.27
N ASN A 188 16.50 3.58 3.82
CA ASN A 188 16.83 2.58 2.80
C ASN A 188 16.51 1.16 3.29
N ALA A 189 16.86 0.80 4.53
CA ALA A 189 16.54 -0.51 5.08
C ALA A 189 15.03 -0.76 5.18
N LEU A 190 14.23 0.26 5.51
CA LEU A 190 12.78 0.17 5.51
C LEU A 190 12.22 0.10 4.08
N LEU A 191 12.85 0.80 3.14
CA LEU A 191 12.52 0.76 1.74
C LEU A 191 12.74 -0.64 1.15
N ASP A 192 13.90 -1.25 1.39
CA ASP A 192 14.24 -2.60 0.94
C ASP A 192 13.26 -3.64 1.50
N ILE A 193 12.87 -3.51 2.78
CA ILE A 193 11.87 -4.37 3.41
C ILE A 193 10.47 -4.14 2.79
N ALA A 194 10.12 -2.88 2.55
CA ALA A 194 8.81 -2.50 2.03
C ALA A 194 8.65 -2.77 0.54
N TYR A 195 9.71 -2.76 -0.25
CA TYR A 195 9.62 -2.74 -1.72
C TYR A 195 10.48 -3.78 -2.46
N SER A 196 11.30 -4.60 -1.80
CA SER A 196 12.22 -5.58 -2.41
C SER A 196 13.22 -5.00 -3.43
N ASP A 197 14.38 -5.64 -3.59
CA ASP A 197 15.64 -5.17 -4.21
C ASP A 197 15.63 -4.51 -5.61
N ASP A 198 14.52 -4.48 -6.35
CA ASP A 198 14.49 -4.01 -7.75
C ASP A 198 13.80 -2.65 -7.97
N SER A 199 13.50 -1.89 -6.92
CA SER A 199 12.70 -0.67 -7.08
C SER A 199 13.49 0.60 -6.77
N TYR A 200 13.66 1.45 -7.77
CA TYR A 200 14.04 2.87 -7.59
C TYR A 200 12.87 3.61 -6.91
N VAL A 201 12.80 3.53 -5.58
CA VAL A 201 11.86 4.32 -4.76
C VAL A 201 12.66 5.39 -4.04
N ASP A 202 12.16 6.64 -4.05
CA ASP A 202 12.73 7.72 -3.25
C ASP A 202 12.55 7.38 -1.76
N ASP A 203 13.57 7.61 -0.95
CA ASP A 203 13.59 7.38 0.50
C ASP A 203 12.53 8.23 1.24
N ARG A 204 12.07 9.35 0.66
CA ARG A 204 10.95 10.18 1.13
C ARG A 204 9.62 9.42 1.21
N THR A 205 9.47 8.34 0.43
CA THR A 205 8.29 7.48 0.48
C THR A 205 8.08 6.88 1.87
N ILE A 206 9.17 6.49 2.54
CA ILE A 206 9.10 5.97 3.91
C ILE A 206 8.58 7.02 4.89
N ASP A 207 9.00 8.27 4.77
CA ASP A 207 8.53 9.35 5.64
C ASP A 207 7.00 9.54 5.52
N SER A 208 6.47 9.41 4.30
CA SER A 208 5.03 9.48 4.03
C SER A 208 4.27 8.29 4.65
N HIS A 209 4.81 7.07 4.57
CA HIS A 209 4.22 5.90 5.22
C HIS A 209 4.23 6.06 6.75
N ILE A 210 5.34 6.47 7.35
CA ILE A 210 5.43 6.72 8.79
C ILE A 210 4.43 7.78 9.25
N LYS A 211 4.30 8.89 8.50
CA LYS A 211 3.31 9.94 8.80
C LYS A 211 1.89 9.37 8.81
N ARG A 212 1.55 8.48 7.87
CA ARG A 212 0.22 7.84 7.80
C ARG A 212 -0.01 6.85 8.92
N ILE A 213 0.97 5.98 9.22
CA ILE A 213 0.88 5.07 10.34
C ILE A 213 0.59 5.85 11.61
N ARG A 214 1.40 6.86 11.93
CA ARG A 214 1.18 7.73 13.12
C ARG A 214 -0.21 8.37 13.12
N ARG A 215 -0.71 8.85 11.98
CA ARG A 215 -2.06 9.42 11.89
C ARG A 215 -3.14 8.40 12.20
N LYS A 216 -3.02 7.17 11.67
CA LYS A 216 -3.98 6.09 11.92
C LYS A 216 -4.00 5.66 13.38
N PHE A 217 -2.83 5.55 14.01
CA PHE A 217 -2.74 5.29 15.45
C PHE A 217 -3.30 6.44 16.29
N ARG A 218 -3.05 7.69 15.91
CA ARG A 218 -3.60 8.85 16.64
C ARG A 218 -5.12 8.98 16.52
N ALA A 219 -5.75 8.35 15.57
CA ALA A 219 -7.21 8.30 15.46
C ALA A 219 -7.83 7.48 16.61
N VAL A 220 -7.13 6.44 17.11
CA VAL A 220 -7.56 5.60 18.23
C VAL A 220 -6.83 5.97 19.55
N ALA A 221 -5.63 6.52 19.46
CA ALA A 221 -4.79 6.91 20.59
C ALA A 221 -4.16 8.30 20.32
N PRO A 222 -4.80 9.41 20.71
CA PRO A 222 -4.36 10.77 20.36
C PRO A 222 -2.90 11.11 20.74
N HIS A 223 -2.37 10.45 21.78
CA HIS A 223 -1.01 10.63 22.27
C HIS A 223 -0.01 9.59 21.75
N PHE A 224 -0.34 8.89 20.65
CA PHE A 224 0.56 7.89 20.05
C PHE A 224 1.90 8.53 19.64
N ASP A 225 2.99 8.03 20.19
CA ASP A 225 4.37 8.47 19.94
C ASP A 225 5.39 7.31 19.84
N ALA A 226 4.92 6.05 19.92
CA ALA A 226 5.77 4.86 19.94
C ALA A 226 6.68 4.69 18.70
N ILE A 227 6.40 5.33 17.57
CA ILE A 227 7.34 5.40 16.45
C ILE A 227 8.14 6.70 16.57
N GLU A 228 9.43 6.58 16.83
CA GLU A 228 10.34 7.71 16.98
C GLU A 228 11.08 8.02 15.68
N THR A 229 11.37 9.31 15.45
CA THR A 229 12.22 9.77 14.34
C THR A 229 13.62 10.11 14.87
N LEU A 230 14.64 9.49 14.32
CA LEU A 230 16.03 9.89 14.53
C LEU A 230 16.49 10.67 13.31
N TYR A 231 16.57 11.99 13.45
CA TYR A 231 16.91 12.90 12.36
C TYR A 231 18.24 12.51 11.71
N GLY A 232 18.27 12.43 10.40
CA GLY A 232 19.43 12.03 9.61
C GLY A 232 19.75 10.54 9.63
N VAL A 233 19.07 9.71 10.45
CA VAL A 233 19.33 8.27 10.60
C VAL A 233 18.16 7.42 10.12
N GLY A 234 16.97 7.60 10.67
CA GLY A 234 15.82 6.77 10.35
C GLY A 234 14.73 6.75 11.42
N TYR A 235 14.15 5.57 11.63
CA TYR A 235 13.02 5.36 12.52
C TYR A 235 13.24 4.16 13.44
N ARG A 236 12.64 4.17 14.61
CA ARG A 236 12.54 3.01 15.51
C ARG A 236 11.18 2.94 16.18
N PHE A 237 10.82 1.76 16.65
CA PHE A 237 9.75 1.59 17.63
C PHE A 237 10.34 1.78 19.03
N GLY A 238 9.71 2.58 19.88
CA GLY A 238 10.17 2.84 21.24
C GLY A 238 10.23 1.57 22.09
N GLU A 239 11.13 1.55 23.04
CA GLU A 239 11.16 0.57 24.13
C GLU A 239 10.21 1.10 25.23
N GLU A 240 9.07 0.42 25.46
CA GLU A 240 8.24 0.60 26.67
C GLU A 240 8.64 -0.42 27.72
#